data_fcd7de8274e5a1c714817bde54e6242f
#
_entry.id   fcd7de8274e5a1c714817bde54e6242f
#
_cell.length_a   1.000
_cell.length_b   1.000
_cell.length_c   1.000
_cell.angle_alpha   90.00
_cell.angle_beta   90.00
_cell.angle_gamma   90.00
#
_symmetry.space_group_name_H-M   'P 1'
#
loop_
_entity.id
_entity.type
_entity.pdbx_description
1 polymer ?
#
loop_
_entity_poly.entity_id
_entity_poly.type
_entity_poly.pdbx_seq_one_letter_code
_entity_poly.pdbx_strand_id
1 'polypeptide(L)'
;MNAIKKLFLVFLTIILTTSIGYSAGSSGGSSGGNSGGENESRNNLEYQKNLEYKKAVRLIKKAKKLEKKKKLDKLDEIYTQAREHLTNSFKINPDDPNILNYLGFTTRKLGDFKNAETYYLMGLKIDPNHNGINEYLGELYVQTNRLEKAKERLSVLKNCNCEEYSELKEIIEGTKTSKY
;
A
#
# COMPACT_ATOMS: atom_id res chain seq x y z
N MET A 1 -38.55 9.65 -20.65
CA MET A 1 -38.78 10.37 -19.37
C MET A 1 -39.54 9.41 -18.45
N ASN A 2 -39.05 9.14 -17.23
CA ASN A 2 -39.66 8.32 -16.17
C ASN A 2 -39.42 6.80 -16.19
N ALA A 3 -38.20 6.37 -15.79
CA ALA A 3 -38.01 5.03 -15.19
C ALA A 3 -36.83 4.93 -14.20
N ILE A 4 -36.13 6.01 -13.90
CA ILE A 4 -34.89 5.97 -13.05
C ILE A 4 -35.07 6.60 -11.65
N LYS A 5 -36.30 6.97 -11.27
CA LYS A 5 -36.57 7.67 -10.00
C LYS A 5 -37.24 6.82 -8.89
N LYS A 6 -37.23 5.49 -8.96
CA LYS A 6 -37.94 4.65 -7.96
C LYS A 6 -37.07 3.57 -7.26
N LEU A 7 -35.73 3.72 -7.22
CA LEU A 7 -34.90 2.73 -6.50
C LEU A 7 -34.03 3.36 -5.40
N PHE A 8 -34.48 4.41 -4.72
CA PHE A 8 -33.73 5.07 -3.64
C PHE A 8 -34.50 5.26 -2.35
N LEU A 9 -35.40 4.34 -2.01
CA LEU A 9 -36.23 4.53 -0.82
C LEU A 9 -36.68 3.22 -0.15
N VAL A 10 -35.78 2.27 0.08
CA VAL A 10 -36.02 1.14 1.03
C VAL A 10 -34.68 0.64 1.58
N PHE A 11 -34.00 1.41 2.42
CA PHE A 11 -33.01 0.91 3.39
C PHE A 11 -32.90 1.88 4.57
N LEU A 12 -34.04 2.13 5.21
CA LEU A 12 -34.02 2.78 6.52
C LEU A 12 -35.09 2.09 7.37
N THR A 13 -34.68 1.26 8.26
CA THR A 13 -35.29 0.76 9.49
C THR A 13 -34.99 -0.72 9.72
N ILE A 14 -33.97 -1.02 10.49
CA ILE A 14 -33.97 -2.07 11.52
C ILE A 14 -32.87 -1.68 12.51
N ILE A 15 -33.21 -0.84 13.50
CA ILE A 15 -32.43 -0.72 14.72
C ILE A 15 -33.05 -1.74 15.66
N LEU A 16 -32.47 -2.92 15.79
CA LEU A 16 -32.77 -3.83 16.89
C LEU A 16 -31.95 -3.39 18.10
N THR A 17 -32.63 -2.75 19.05
CA THR A 17 -32.14 -2.52 20.41
C THR A 17 -32.20 -3.84 21.17
N THR A 18 -31.07 -4.53 21.33
CA THR A 18 -30.93 -5.57 22.34
C THR A 18 -30.36 -4.94 23.60
N SER A 19 -31.21 -4.65 24.55
CA SER A 19 -30.83 -4.32 25.91
C SER A 19 -30.31 -5.59 26.61
N ILE A 20 -28.98 -5.64 26.83
CA ILE A 20 -28.36 -6.67 27.66
C ILE A 20 -28.36 -6.16 29.08
N GLY A 21 -29.11 -6.89 29.94
CA GLY A 21 -29.24 -6.60 31.35
C GLY A 21 -27.90 -6.67 32.09
N TYR A 22 -27.63 -5.62 32.86
CA TYR A 22 -26.53 -5.58 33.83
C TYR A 22 -26.93 -6.36 35.09
N SER A 23 -26.28 -7.49 35.30
CA SER A 23 -26.31 -8.17 36.60
C SER A 23 -25.13 -7.65 37.43
N ALA A 24 -25.45 -6.89 38.46
CA ALA A 24 -24.49 -6.49 39.48
C ALA A 24 -24.27 -7.66 40.45
N GLY A 25 -23.11 -8.30 40.32
CA GLY A 25 -22.58 -9.28 41.29
C GLY A 25 -21.33 -8.72 41.93
N SER A 26 -21.49 -8.24 43.19
CA SER A 26 -20.37 -7.84 44.04
C SER A 26 -19.74 -9.10 44.67
N SER A 27 -18.44 -9.29 44.51
CA SER A 27 -17.58 -9.86 45.58
C SER A 27 -16.13 -9.74 45.20
N GLY A 28 -15.35 -9.27 46.14
CA GLY A 28 -14.01 -8.77 46.08
C GLY A 28 -12.92 -9.80 45.77
N GLY A 29 -11.75 -9.22 45.54
CA GLY A 29 -10.47 -9.88 45.82
C GLY A 29 -9.50 -9.95 44.65
N SER A 30 -8.40 -9.29 44.88
CA SER A 30 -7.06 -9.57 44.37
C SER A 30 -6.64 -8.91 43.06
N SER A 31 -5.86 -7.85 43.20
CA SER A 31 -4.98 -7.28 42.19
C SER A 31 -4.01 -8.33 41.68
N GLY A 32 -4.15 -8.67 40.41
CA GLY A 32 -3.16 -9.37 39.63
C GLY A 32 -3.12 -8.70 38.26
N GLY A 33 -2.15 -7.81 38.04
CA GLY A 33 -2.00 -7.07 36.80
C GLY A 33 -1.81 -8.03 35.62
N ASN A 34 -2.81 -8.18 34.78
CA ASN A 34 -2.71 -8.89 33.51
C ASN A 34 -2.23 -7.94 32.40
N SER A 35 -0.97 -7.48 32.49
CA SER A 35 -0.29 -6.73 31.44
C SER A 35 0.32 -7.63 30.35
N GLY A 36 0.17 -8.95 30.45
CA GLY A 36 0.75 -9.90 29.50
C GLY A 36 -0.01 -10.02 28.17
N GLY A 37 -1.33 -9.93 28.17
CA GLY A 37 -2.15 -10.23 27.00
C GLY A 37 -2.05 -9.19 25.88
N GLU A 38 -1.94 -7.92 26.20
CA GLU A 38 -1.84 -6.85 25.21
C GLU A 38 -0.50 -6.84 24.48
N ASN A 39 0.60 -7.14 25.18
CA ASN A 39 1.93 -7.22 24.58
C ASN A 39 2.08 -8.44 23.68
N GLU A 40 1.50 -9.58 24.05
CA GLU A 40 1.52 -10.78 23.23
C GLU A 40 0.70 -10.60 21.94
N SER A 41 -0.46 -9.97 22.02
CA SER A 41 -1.29 -9.63 20.86
C SER A 41 -0.61 -8.65 19.92
N ARG A 42 0.04 -7.59 20.44
CA ARG A 42 0.80 -6.62 19.62
C ARG A 42 2.00 -7.28 18.95
N ASN A 43 2.75 -8.12 19.66
CA ASN A 43 3.90 -8.84 19.11
C ASN A 43 3.45 -9.79 17.98
N ASN A 44 2.31 -10.44 18.11
CA ASN A 44 1.75 -11.30 17.07
C ASN A 44 1.36 -10.50 15.82
N LEU A 45 0.69 -9.36 15.98
CA LEU A 45 0.31 -8.48 14.87
C LEU A 45 1.53 -7.93 14.13
N GLU A 46 2.55 -7.47 14.86
CA GLU A 46 3.81 -6.99 14.26
C GLU A 46 4.55 -8.11 13.53
N TYR A 47 4.56 -9.31 14.09
CA TYR A 47 5.12 -10.49 13.42
C TYR A 47 4.36 -10.80 12.12
N GLN A 48 3.02 -10.81 12.14
CA GLN A 48 2.19 -11.05 10.96
C GLN A 48 2.39 -9.98 9.88
N LYS A 49 2.43 -8.69 10.25
CA LYS A 49 2.75 -7.59 9.34
C LYS A 49 4.08 -7.84 8.62
N ASN A 50 5.12 -8.13 9.39
CA ASN A 50 6.46 -8.35 8.86
C ASN A 50 6.53 -9.60 7.96
N LEU A 51 5.77 -10.65 8.31
CA LEU A 51 5.69 -11.86 7.50
C LEU A 51 5.05 -11.60 6.14
N GLU A 52 3.90 -10.93 6.13
CA GLU A 52 3.17 -10.58 4.90
C GLU A 52 4.00 -9.64 4.01
N TYR A 53 4.60 -8.61 4.59
CA TYR A 53 5.51 -7.71 3.86
C TYR A 53 6.69 -8.47 3.23
N LYS A 54 7.34 -9.35 3.98
CA LYS A 54 8.47 -10.16 3.46
C LYS A 54 8.04 -11.09 2.32
N LYS A 55 6.85 -11.70 2.39
CA LYS A 55 6.30 -12.51 1.30
C LYS A 55 6.13 -11.67 0.03
N ALA A 56 5.51 -10.51 0.15
CA ALA A 56 5.31 -9.59 -0.96
C ALA A 56 6.64 -9.16 -1.61
N VAL A 57 7.62 -8.74 -0.81
CA VAL A 57 8.94 -8.33 -1.31
C VAL A 57 9.65 -9.47 -2.06
N ARG A 58 9.52 -10.71 -1.59
CA ARG A 58 10.06 -11.88 -2.32
C ARG A 58 9.40 -12.08 -3.67
N LEU A 59 8.07 -11.95 -3.74
CA LEU A 59 7.32 -12.05 -4.99
C LEU A 59 7.71 -10.94 -5.97
N ILE A 60 7.83 -9.70 -5.50
CA ILE A 60 8.27 -8.56 -6.31
C ILE A 60 9.68 -8.79 -6.86
N LYS A 61 10.62 -9.25 -6.02
CA LYS A 61 11.98 -9.60 -6.48
C LYS A 61 11.96 -10.70 -7.55
N LYS A 62 11.10 -11.72 -7.38
CA LYS A 62 10.90 -12.78 -8.38
C LYS A 62 10.38 -12.20 -9.69
N ALA A 63 9.34 -11.35 -9.64
CA ALA A 63 8.78 -10.70 -10.82
C ALA A 63 9.82 -9.86 -11.57
N LYS A 64 10.52 -8.95 -10.87
CA LYS A 64 11.61 -8.15 -11.45
C LYS A 64 12.70 -9.01 -12.12
N LYS A 65 13.03 -10.18 -11.56
CA LYS A 65 13.99 -11.12 -12.18
C LYS A 65 13.43 -11.77 -13.45
N LEU A 66 12.13 -12.08 -13.50
CA LEU A 66 11.47 -12.63 -14.68
C LEU A 66 11.37 -11.58 -15.80
N GLU A 67 11.06 -10.33 -15.46
CA GLU A 67 11.06 -9.21 -16.41
C GLU A 67 12.42 -9.03 -17.09
N LYS A 68 13.49 -9.00 -16.30
CA LYS A 68 14.87 -8.94 -16.85
C LYS A 68 15.17 -10.09 -17.82
N LYS A 69 14.53 -11.24 -17.64
CA LYS A 69 14.66 -12.42 -18.52
C LYS A 69 13.63 -12.45 -19.65
N LYS A 70 12.79 -11.41 -19.79
CA LYS A 70 11.69 -11.33 -20.75
C LYS A 70 10.67 -12.48 -20.64
N LYS A 71 10.51 -13.05 -19.45
CA LYS A 71 9.52 -14.11 -19.14
C LYS A 71 8.29 -13.47 -18.52
N LEU A 72 7.33 -13.07 -19.37
CA LEU A 72 6.22 -12.20 -18.97
C LEU A 72 4.94 -12.95 -18.57
N ASP A 73 4.82 -14.23 -18.93
CA ASP A 73 3.58 -15.02 -18.89
C ASP A 73 2.91 -15.13 -17.51
N LYS A 74 3.65 -14.88 -16.41
CA LYS A 74 3.14 -15.02 -15.04
C LYS A 74 3.27 -13.77 -14.20
N LEU A 75 3.59 -12.64 -14.81
CA LEU A 75 3.88 -11.42 -14.06
C LEU A 75 2.64 -10.89 -13.34
N ASP A 76 1.49 -10.84 -14.02
CA ASP A 76 0.24 -10.34 -13.45
C ASP A 76 -0.20 -11.17 -12.24
N GLU A 77 -0.06 -12.51 -12.32
CA GLU A 77 -0.34 -13.41 -11.20
C GLU A 77 0.58 -13.10 -10.01
N ILE A 78 1.89 -12.98 -10.25
CA ILE A 78 2.87 -12.71 -9.20
C ILE A 78 2.65 -11.33 -8.57
N TYR A 79 2.37 -10.29 -9.37
CA TYR A 79 2.07 -8.96 -8.84
C TYR A 79 0.74 -8.91 -8.09
N THR A 80 -0.27 -9.68 -8.52
CA THR A 80 -1.55 -9.81 -7.80
C THR A 80 -1.34 -10.45 -6.43
N GLN A 81 -0.59 -11.55 -6.35
CA GLN A 81 -0.24 -12.19 -5.07
C GLN A 81 0.57 -11.26 -4.17
N ALA A 82 1.55 -10.54 -4.72
CA ALA A 82 2.33 -9.58 -3.95
C ALA A 82 1.45 -8.46 -3.38
N ARG A 83 0.52 -7.92 -4.18
CA ARG A 83 -0.43 -6.89 -3.74
C ARG A 83 -1.37 -7.39 -2.65
N GLU A 84 -1.83 -8.63 -2.71
CA GLU A 84 -2.65 -9.25 -1.66
C GLU A 84 -1.90 -9.29 -0.32
N HIS A 85 -0.67 -9.79 -0.31
CA HIS A 85 0.19 -9.80 0.88
C HIS A 85 0.44 -8.38 1.43
N LEU A 86 0.67 -7.40 0.54
CA LEU A 86 0.82 -5.99 0.95
C LEU A 86 -0.46 -5.42 1.55
N THR A 87 -1.62 -5.76 0.98
CA THR A 87 -2.93 -5.35 1.51
C THR A 87 -3.14 -5.90 2.92
N ASN A 88 -2.74 -7.13 3.18
CA ASN A 88 -2.81 -7.72 4.52
C ASN A 88 -1.85 -7.02 5.50
N SER A 89 -0.64 -6.70 5.06
CA SER A 89 0.32 -5.91 5.85
C SER A 89 -0.21 -4.49 6.14
N PHE A 90 -0.81 -3.84 5.15
CA PHE A 90 -1.41 -2.51 5.25
C PHE A 90 -2.57 -2.43 6.24
N LYS A 91 -3.42 -3.48 6.31
CA LYS A 91 -4.51 -3.55 7.30
C LYS A 91 -3.99 -3.50 8.74
N ILE A 92 -2.79 -4.01 8.98
CA ILE A 92 -2.17 -4.04 10.32
C ILE A 92 -1.44 -2.71 10.59
N ASN A 93 -0.78 -2.15 9.59
CA ASN A 93 -0.03 -0.90 9.71
C ASN A 93 -0.24 -0.01 8.46
N PRO A 94 -1.28 0.82 8.45
CA PRO A 94 -1.60 1.68 7.30
C PRO A 94 -0.63 2.86 7.12
N ASP A 95 0.14 3.19 8.16
CA ASP A 95 1.04 4.35 8.18
C ASP A 95 2.52 3.99 7.90
N ASP A 96 2.75 2.84 7.24
CA ASP A 96 4.10 2.45 6.81
C ASP A 96 4.35 2.88 5.35
N PRO A 97 5.23 3.86 5.09
CA PRO A 97 5.49 4.34 3.73
C PRO A 97 6.10 3.26 2.83
N ASN A 98 6.81 2.27 3.38
CA ASN A 98 7.34 1.16 2.59
C ASN A 98 6.24 0.24 2.06
N ILE A 99 5.21 -0.03 2.87
CA ILE A 99 4.03 -0.81 2.44
C ILE A 99 3.31 -0.04 1.34
N LEU A 100 3.06 1.25 1.52
CA LEU A 100 2.42 2.13 0.54
C LEU A 100 3.23 2.24 -0.76
N ASN A 101 4.54 2.31 -0.68
CA ASN A 101 5.44 2.27 -1.83
C ASN A 101 5.22 1.01 -2.68
N TYR A 102 5.23 -0.17 -2.05
CA TYR A 102 5.06 -1.42 -2.79
C TYR A 102 3.60 -1.68 -3.22
N LEU A 103 2.59 -1.18 -2.49
CA LEU A 103 1.20 -1.16 -2.96
C LEU A 103 1.07 -0.32 -4.22
N GLY A 104 1.62 0.89 -4.23
CA GLY A 104 1.66 1.73 -5.43
C GLY A 104 2.38 1.04 -6.58
N PHE A 105 3.55 0.46 -6.33
CA PHE A 105 4.34 -0.27 -7.31
C PHE A 105 3.56 -1.45 -7.93
N THR A 106 3.03 -2.36 -7.12
CA THR A 106 2.32 -3.54 -7.62
C THR A 106 1.03 -3.18 -8.34
N THR A 107 0.31 -2.16 -7.86
CA THR A 107 -0.91 -1.64 -8.48
C THR A 107 -0.61 -1.00 -9.84
N ARG A 108 0.48 -0.24 -9.96
CA ARG A 108 0.95 0.32 -11.24
C ARG A 108 1.33 -0.78 -12.22
N LYS A 109 2.03 -1.84 -11.76
CA LYS A 109 2.42 -2.99 -12.57
C LYS A 109 1.22 -3.75 -13.15
N LEU A 110 0.10 -3.71 -12.47
CA LEU A 110 -1.18 -4.27 -12.92
C LEU A 110 -2.01 -3.27 -13.77
N GLY A 111 -1.44 -2.12 -14.14
CA GLY A 111 -2.08 -1.14 -15.03
C GLY A 111 -3.03 -0.16 -14.35
N ASP A 112 -3.24 -0.24 -13.05
CA ASP A 112 -4.12 0.67 -12.31
C ASP A 112 -3.35 1.92 -11.82
N PHE A 113 -3.06 2.82 -12.75
CA PHE A 113 -2.26 4.03 -12.48
C PHE A 113 -2.94 4.98 -11.49
N LYS A 114 -4.27 5.05 -11.50
CA LYS A 114 -5.03 5.94 -10.61
C LYS A 114 -4.88 5.54 -9.13
N ASN A 115 -5.11 4.27 -8.82
CA ASN A 115 -4.96 3.79 -7.45
C ASN A 115 -3.49 3.70 -7.03
N ALA A 116 -2.57 3.42 -7.96
CA ALA A 116 -1.13 3.47 -7.69
C ALA A 116 -0.68 4.87 -7.24
N GLU A 117 -1.10 5.93 -7.95
CA GLU A 117 -0.83 7.32 -7.56
C GLU A 117 -1.37 7.62 -6.17
N THR A 118 -2.59 7.14 -5.85
CA THR A 118 -3.19 7.33 -4.52
C THR A 118 -2.31 6.73 -3.42
N TYR A 119 -1.81 5.50 -3.57
CA TYR A 119 -0.92 4.88 -2.59
C TYR A 119 0.38 5.65 -2.43
N TYR A 120 1.00 6.08 -3.52
CA TYR A 120 2.22 6.89 -3.44
C TYR A 120 1.99 8.21 -2.72
N LEU A 121 0.90 8.92 -3.04
CA LEU A 121 0.57 10.18 -2.37
C LEU A 121 0.26 10.00 -0.88
N MET A 122 -0.37 8.89 -0.49
CA MET A 122 -0.54 8.54 0.92
C MET A 122 0.81 8.35 1.61
N GLY A 123 1.73 7.62 0.98
CA GLY A 123 3.08 7.42 1.52
C GLY A 123 3.88 8.72 1.65
N LEU A 124 3.78 9.63 0.68
CA LEU A 124 4.45 10.93 0.74
C LEU A 124 3.84 11.89 1.77
N LYS A 125 2.61 11.68 2.22
CA LYS A 125 2.06 12.43 3.38
C LYS A 125 2.75 12.01 4.68
N ILE A 126 3.21 10.78 4.78
CA ILE A 126 3.89 10.23 5.95
C ILE A 126 5.38 10.56 5.89
N ASP A 127 6.01 10.26 4.76
CA ASP A 127 7.43 10.53 4.50
C ASP A 127 7.59 11.22 3.13
N PRO A 128 7.63 12.57 3.10
CA PRO A 128 7.77 13.34 1.86
C PRO A 128 9.08 13.06 1.11
N ASN A 129 10.11 12.59 1.82
CA ASN A 129 11.44 12.35 1.26
C ASN A 129 11.70 10.87 0.95
N HIS A 130 10.71 9.99 1.05
CA HIS A 130 10.88 8.56 0.78
C HIS A 130 11.37 8.33 -0.65
N ASN A 131 12.63 7.87 -0.80
CA ASN A 131 13.30 7.76 -2.09
C ASN A 131 12.52 6.90 -3.09
N GLY A 132 12.16 5.68 -2.72
CA GLY A 132 11.45 4.77 -3.62
C GLY A 132 10.06 5.25 -4.04
N ILE A 133 9.34 6.01 -3.19
CA ILE A 133 8.05 6.58 -3.58
C ILE A 133 8.26 7.72 -4.58
N ASN A 134 9.22 8.62 -4.34
CA ASN A 134 9.51 9.72 -5.26
C ASN A 134 9.98 9.18 -6.62
N GLU A 135 10.80 8.13 -6.65
CA GLU A 135 11.19 7.44 -7.89
C GLU A 135 9.96 6.88 -8.63
N TYR A 136 9.21 5.99 -7.99
CA TYR A 136 8.12 5.26 -8.66
C TYR A 136 6.92 6.15 -9.03
N LEU A 137 6.63 7.18 -8.24
CA LEU A 137 5.64 8.19 -8.61
C LEU A 137 6.15 9.04 -9.79
N GLY A 138 7.43 9.38 -9.82
CA GLY A 138 8.07 10.04 -10.95
C GLY A 138 7.95 9.22 -12.23
N GLU A 139 8.26 7.92 -12.18
CA GLU A 139 8.08 7.00 -13.31
C GLU A 139 6.61 6.93 -13.77
N LEU A 140 5.66 6.85 -12.83
CA LEU A 140 4.23 6.86 -13.15
C LEU A 140 3.85 8.16 -13.87
N TYR A 141 4.38 9.29 -13.46
CA TYR A 141 4.14 10.57 -14.14
C TYR A 141 4.70 10.60 -15.55
N VAL A 142 5.89 10.03 -15.80
CA VAL A 142 6.42 9.87 -17.17
C VAL A 142 5.50 8.99 -18.01
N GLN A 143 5.07 7.83 -17.49
CA GLN A 143 4.16 6.89 -18.17
C GLN A 143 2.80 7.51 -18.52
N THR A 144 2.35 8.48 -17.75
CA THR A 144 1.07 9.17 -17.94
C THR A 144 1.22 10.56 -18.58
N ASN A 145 2.35 10.83 -19.23
CA ASN A 145 2.67 12.08 -19.94
C ASN A 145 2.60 13.35 -19.05
N ARG A 146 2.92 13.23 -17.76
CA ARG A 146 2.96 14.32 -16.77
C ARG A 146 4.39 14.68 -16.40
N LEU A 147 5.21 15.03 -17.40
CA LEU A 147 6.65 15.18 -17.29
C LEU A 147 7.08 16.20 -16.22
N GLU A 148 6.36 17.34 -16.09
CA GLU A 148 6.71 18.36 -15.10
C GLU A 148 6.56 17.81 -13.66
N LYS A 149 5.51 17.02 -13.38
CA LYS A 149 5.38 16.34 -12.09
C LYS A 149 6.49 15.31 -11.84
N ALA A 150 6.98 14.64 -12.88
CA ALA A 150 8.11 13.74 -12.74
C ALA A 150 9.40 14.49 -12.36
N LYS A 151 9.64 15.67 -12.96
CA LYS A 151 10.77 16.54 -12.61
C LYS A 151 10.68 17.07 -11.17
N GLU A 152 9.48 17.37 -10.66
CA GLU A 152 9.27 17.71 -9.25
C GLU A 152 9.73 16.57 -8.34
N ARG A 153 9.38 15.32 -8.66
CA ARG A 153 9.83 14.15 -7.88
C ARG A 153 11.34 13.98 -7.97
N LEU A 154 11.93 14.15 -9.15
CA LEU A 154 13.38 14.12 -9.32
C LEU A 154 14.09 15.18 -8.46
N SER A 155 13.52 16.38 -8.36
CA SER A 155 14.09 17.45 -7.56
C SER A 155 14.20 17.11 -6.07
N VAL A 156 13.22 16.35 -5.53
CA VAL A 156 13.26 15.84 -4.14
C VAL A 156 14.42 14.89 -3.93
N LEU A 157 14.72 14.04 -4.92
CA LEU A 157 15.81 13.06 -4.87
C LEU A 157 17.20 13.65 -5.07
N LYS A 158 17.33 14.92 -5.45
CA LYS A 158 18.61 15.53 -5.88
C LYS A 158 19.77 15.34 -4.88
N ASN A 159 19.46 15.34 -3.60
CA ASN A 159 20.47 15.28 -2.53
C ASN A 159 20.52 13.93 -1.80
N CYS A 160 19.78 12.91 -2.26
CA CYS A 160 19.73 11.62 -1.56
C CYS A 160 21.00 10.79 -1.69
N ASN A 161 21.87 11.08 -2.69
CA ASN A 161 23.01 10.23 -3.05
C ASN A 161 22.61 8.76 -3.22
N CYS A 162 21.50 8.50 -3.90
CA CYS A 162 20.83 7.22 -4.04
C CYS A 162 20.63 6.80 -5.50
N GLU A 163 20.40 5.53 -5.75
CA GLU A 163 20.21 4.96 -7.09
C GLU A 163 18.90 5.48 -7.73
N GLU A 164 17.89 5.74 -6.91
CA GLU A 164 16.57 6.22 -7.32
C GLU A 164 16.64 7.55 -8.08
N TYR A 165 17.57 8.44 -7.72
CA TYR A 165 17.79 9.68 -8.46
C TYR A 165 18.26 9.41 -9.89
N SER A 166 19.28 8.58 -10.04
CA SER A 166 19.84 8.26 -11.37
C SER A 166 18.85 7.49 -12.23
N GLU A 167 18.11 6.54 -11.63
CA GLU A 167 17.08 5.77 -12.34
C GLU A 167 15.97 6.67 -12.89
N LEU A 168 15.39 7.54 -12.05
CA LEU A 168 14.34 8.45 -12.49
C LEU A 168 14.85 9.48 -13.51
N LYS A 169 16.08 10.00 -13.34
CA LYS A 169 16.69 10.92 -14.28
C LYS A 169 16.82 10.31 -15.68
N GLU A 170 17.36 9.09 -15.78
CA GLU A 170 17.52 8.37 -17.04
C GLU A 170 16.17 8.11 -17.74
N ILE A 171 15.11 7.85 -16.96
CA ILE A 171 13.75 7.65 -17.50
C ILE A 171 13.17 8.96 -18.03
N ILE A 172 13.35 10.09 -17.31
CA ILE A 172 12.91 11.41 -17.75
C ILE A 172 13.65 11.85 -19.02
N GLU A 173 14.94 11.57 -19.13
CA GLU A 173 15.79 11.89 -20.29
C GLU A 173 15.57 10.93 -21.48
N GLY A 174 14.78 9.87 -21.32
CA GLY A 174 14.49 8.88 -22.35
C GLY A 174 15.68 7.96 -22.69
N THR A 175 16.75 7.98 -21.90
CA THR A 175 17.92 7.10 -22.06
C THR A 175 17.69 5.71 -21.50
N LYS A 176 16.69 5.59 -20.61
CA LYS A 176 16.20 4.34 -20.08
C LYS A 176 14.68 4.28 -20.25
N THR A 177 14.17 3.19 -20.78
CA THR A 177 12.74 2.98 -20.76
C THR A 177 12.32 2.63 -19.33
N SER A 178 11.24 3.26 -18.85
CA SER A 178 10.56 2.76 -17.66
C SER A 178 10.35 1.26 -17.86
N LYS A 179 10.84 0.44 -16.96
CA LYS A 179 10.84 -1.03 -17.09
C LYS A 179 9.43 -1.65 -17.10
N TYR A 180 8.42 -0.84 -17.42
CA TYR A 180 7.02 -1.21 -17.20
C TYR A 180 6.11 -0.67 -18.28
#